data_3f43fc7f2f233d5b92093fc96f78e883
#
_entry.id   3f43fc7f2f233d5b92093fc96f78e883
#
_cell.length_a   1.000
_cell.length_b   1.000
_cell.length_c   1.000
_cell.angle_alpha   90.00
_cell.angle_beta   90.00
_cell.angle_gamma   90.00
#
_symmetry.space_group_name_H-M   'P 1'
#
loop_
_entity.id
_entity.type
_entity.pdbx_description
1 polymer ?
#
loop_
_entity_poly.entity_id
_entity_poly.type
_entity_poly.pdbx_seq_one_letter_code
_entity_poly.pdbx_strand_id
1 'polypeptide(L)' 'MRLTEFWQRMAVAFGPHSESLAEYHVFSQLGGRTIRQALADGEQPKGIWRGVCEALEVPAHQR' A
#
# COMPACT_ATOMS: atom_id res chain seq x y z
N MET A 1 -7.00 -9.02 -6.14
CA MET A 1 -7.27 -8.33 -4.84
C MET A 1 -8.25 -7.19 -5.06
N ARG A 2 -9.29 -7.13 -4.25
CA ARG A 2 -10.23 -6.01 -4.28
C ARG A 2 -9.70 -4.84 -3.48
N LEU A 3 -10.16 -3.64 -3.80
CA LEU A 3 -9.72 -2.43 -3.10
C LEU A 3 -10.05 -2.49 -1.60
N THR A 4 -11.22 -3.01 -1.25
CA THR A 4 -11.59 -3.17 0.16
C THR A 4 -10.63 -4.10 0.89
N GLU A 5 -10.21 -5.18 0.24
CA GLU A 5 -9.24 -6.11 0.81
C GLU A 5 -7.87 -5.44 0.99
N PHE A 6 -7.48 -4.61 0.03
CA PHE A 6 -6.24 -3.85 0.12
C PHE A 6 -6.23 -2.98 1.39
N TRP A 7 -7.32 -2.22 1.61
CA TRP A 7 -7.41 -1.36 2.79
C TRP A 7 -7.45 -2.15 4.09
N GLN A 8 -8.08 -3.33 4.09
CA GLN A 8 -8.09 -4.20 5.25
C GLN A 8 -6.67 -4.67 5.59
N ARG A 9 -5.91 -5.06 4.59
CA ARG A 9 -4.53 -5.47 4.79
C ARG A 9 -3.65 -4.33 5.28
N MET A 10 -3.87 -3.13 4.76
CA MET A 10 -3.18 -1.93 5.24
C MET A 10 -3.46 -1.70 6.73
N ALA A 11 -4.72 -1.81 7.13
CA ALA A 11 -5.12 -1.61 8.52
C ALA A 11 -4.49 -2.64 9.45
N VAL A 12 -4.42 -3.91 9.02
CA VAL A 12 -3.80 -4.97 9.81
C VAL A 12 -2.30 -4.74 9.96
N ALA A 13 -1.63 -4.36 8.87
CA ALA A 13 -0.18 -4.22 8.87
C ALA A 13 0.30 -2.95 9.57
N PHE A 14 -0.43 -1.85 9.43
CA PHE A 14 0.03 -0.53 9.87
C PHE A 14 -0.88 0.13 10.88
N GLY A 15 -2.04 -0.43 11.17
CA GLY A 15 -2.97 0.09 12.17
C GLY A 15 -3.39 1.52 11.88
N PRO A 16 -3.35 2.41 12.90
CA PRO A 16 -3.80 3.79 12.72
C PRO A 16 -2.93 4.63 11.78
N HIS A 17 -1.75 4.13 11.41
CA HIS A 17 -0.85 4.83 10.49
C HIS A 17 -1.18 4.58 9.01
N SER A 18 -2.13 3.68 8.72
CA SER A 18 -2.39 3.27 7.34
C SER A 18 -2.83 4.44 6.45
N GLU A 19 -3.68 5.33 6.96
CA GLU A 19 -4.14 6.49 6.18
C GLU A 19 -3.00 7.48 5.89
N SER A 20 -2.18 7.77 6.90
CA SER A 20 -1.04 8.67 6.72
C SER A 20 -0.05 8.12 5.71
N LEU A 21 0.22 6.81 5.79
CA LEU A 21 1.09 6.16 4.81
C LEU A 21 0.54 6.32 3.39
N ALA A 22 -0.76 6.09 3.22
CA ALA A 22 -1.38 6.17 1.90
C ALA A 22 -1.38 7.58 1.33
N GLU A 23 -1.50 8.59 2.18
CA GLU A 23 -1.58 10.00 1.75
C GLU A 23 -0.22 10.63 1.50
N TYR A 24 0.77 10.33 2.34
CA TYR A 24 1.99 11.13 2.39
C TYR A 24 3.27 10.38 2.07
N HIS A 25 3.30 9.08 2.26
CA HIS A 25 4.53 8.32 2.04
C HIS A 25 4.74 8.05 0.55
N VAL A 26 5.87 8.49 0.02
CA VAL A 26 6.25 8.27 -1.37
C VAL A 26 7.08 6.99 -1.45
N PHE A 27 6.66 6.08 -2.34
CA PHE A 27 7.32 4.79 -2.51
C PHE A 27 8.08 4.74 -3.83
N SER A 28 9.36 4.44 -3.79
CA SER A 28 10.12 4.22 -5.02
C SER A 28 9.57 3.01 -5.80
N GLN A 29 9.05 2.02 -5.09
CA GLN A 29 8.41 0.84 -5.68
C GLN A 29 7.14 1.19 -6.46
N LEU A 30 6.58 2.37 -6.20
CA LEU A 30 5.40 2.87 -6.92
C LEU A 30 5.77 3.99 -7.89
N GLY A 31 7.03 4.00 -8.32
CA GLY A 31 7.49 5.02 -9.27
C GLY A 31 7.56 6.42 -8.69
N GLY A 32 7.85 6.54 -7.40
CA GLY A 32 7.94 7.82 -6.73
C GLY A 32 6.58 8.45 -6.43
N ARG A 33 5.55 7.62 -6.24
CA ARG A 33 4.19 8.07 -5.96
C ARG A 33 3.73 7.59 -4.59
N THR A 34 2.73 8.28 -4.03
CA THR A 34 2.02 7.78 -2.84
C THR A 34 1.04 6.69 -3.28
N ILE A 35 0.54 5.93 -2.29
CA ILE A 35 -0.50 4.93 -2.56
C ILE A 35 -1.72 5.58 -3.22
N ARG A 36 -2.15 6.73 -2.71
CA ARG A 36 -3.32 7.43 -3.27
C ARG A 36 -3.08 7.82 -4.73
N GLN A 37 -1.89 8.31 -5.05
CA GLN A 37 -1.55 8.68 -6.42
C GLN A 37 -1.54 7.46 -7.34
N ALA A 38 -0.96 6.36 -6.89
CA ALA A 38 -0.92 5.14 -7.68
C ALA A 38 -2.32 4.60 -7.96
N LEU A 39 -3.21 4.65 -6.96
CA LEU A 39 -4.61 4.24 -7.15
C LEU A 39 -5.34 5.15 -8.14
N ALA A 40 -5.11 6.47 -8.03
CA ALA A 40 -5.73 7.44 -8.93
C ALA A 40 -5.24 7.26 -10.36
N ASP A 41 -4.02 6.78 -10.53
CA ASP A 41 -3.44 6.53 -11.86
C ASP A 41 -3.88 5.19 -12.45
N GLY A 42 -4.71 4.44 -11.74
CA GLY A 42 -5.25 3.19 -12.26
C GLY A 42 -4.41 1.95 -11.95
N GLU A 43 -3.43 2.07 -11.06
CA GLU A 43 -2.62 0.92 -10.66
C GLU A 43 -3.48 -0.09 -9.91
N GLN A 44 -3.20 -1.38 -10.11
CA GLN A 44 -3.94 -2.45 -9.46
C GLN A 44 -3.58 -2.55 -7.98
N PRO A 45 -4.58 -2.73 -7.09
CA PRO A 45 -4.30 -2.85 -5.65
C PRO A 45 -3.28 -3.94 -5.31
N LYS A 46 -3.31 -5.07 -6.02
CA LYS A 46 -2.36 -6.17 -5.80
C LYS A 46 -0.92 -5.72 -6.03
N GLY A 47 -0.68 -4.99 -7.10
CA GLY A 47 0.66 -4.47 -7.42
C GLY A 47 1.12 -3.44 -6.41
N ILE A 48 0.21 -2.56 -6.00
CA ILE A 48 0.50 -1.56 -4.98
C ILE A 48 0.86 -2.24 -3.66
N TRP A 49 0.06 -3.21 -3.24
CA TRP A 49 0.30 -3.95 -1.99
C TRP A 49 1.67 -4.63 -2.01
N ARG A 50 2.02 -5.26 -3.13
CA ARG A 50 3.33 -5.90 -3.29
C ARG A 50 4.46 -4.90 -3.10
N GLY A 51 4.36 -3.73 -3.71
CA GLY A 51 5.36 -2.67 -3.58
C GLY A 51 5.48 -2.16 -2.15
N VAL A 52 4.35 -1.97 -1.48
CA VAL A 52 4.32 -1.51 -0.08
C VAL A 52 4.95 -2.55 0.84
N CYS A 53 4.60 -3.82 0.66
CA CYS A 53 5.18 -4.91 1.47
C CYS A 53 6.69 -4.99 1.30
N GLU A 54 7.17 -4.81 0.09
CA GLU A 54 8.59 -4.84 -0.20
C GLU A 54 9.31 -3.65 0.42
N ALA A 55 8.73 -2.45 0.27
CA ALA A 55 9.36 -1.22 0.76
C ALA A 55 9.43 -1.16 2.28
N LEU A 56 8.38 -1.62 2.96
CA LEU A 56 8.26 -1.53 4.42
C LEU A 56 8.51 -2.86 5.13
N GLU A 57 8.98 -3.85 4.38
CA GLU A 57 9.37 -5.16 4.91
C GLU A 57 8.27 -5.82 5.74
N VAL A 58 7.04 -5.80 5.20
CA VAL A 58 5.90 -6.44 5.86
C VAL A 58 6.16 -7.94 5.98
N PRO A 59 5.97 -8.54 7.17
CA PRO A 59 6.18 -9.98 7.35
C PRO A 59 5.32 -10.81 6.42
N ALA A 60 5.85 -11.98 6.01
CA ALA A 60 5.17 -12.84 5.05
C ALA A 60 3.76 -13.23 5.49
N HIS A 61 3.54 -13.43 6.79
CA HIS A 61 2.24 -13.82 7.31
C HIS A 61 1.19 -12.71 7.26
N GLN A 62 1.60 -11.48 6.97
CA GLN A 62 0.70 -10.33 6.82
C GLN A 62 0.51 -9.93 5.35
N ARG A 63 1.19 -10.61 4.45
CA ARG A 63 1.07 -10.33 3.04
C ARG A 63 -0.09 -11.13 2.43
#